data_7befda8f108d52ca4ad1ab6fd1055c94
#
_entry.id   7befda8f108d52ca4ad1ab6fd1055c94
#
_cell.length_a   1.000
_cell.length_b   1.000
_cell.length_c   1.000
_cell.angle_alpha   90.00
_cell.angle_beta   90.00
_cell.angle_gamma   90.00
#
_symmetry.space_group_name_H-M   'P 1'
#
loop_
_entity.id
_entity.type
_entity.pdbx_description
1 polymer ?
#
loop_
_entity_poly.entity_id
_entity_poly.type
_entity_poly.pdbx_seq_one_letter_code
_entity_poly.pdbx_strand_id
1 'polypeptide(L)'
;MATLRQRFAAFLSPSVSTKEAPQVHISGPTYSQGKRDNFKSFAKEGYKENAIVFRCVNEIANGAASIPFCVYQGDIKLDAHPLISLLERPNPLQAGVEYFQSLYSYLLLSGNSYALTSDIGGVPNELYILRPDRIEIEPSETAIPKAYKYKINNQVVRTYPADPVSGAAEVKHFKLWNPLDDYMGLSPLTAAAMDVDQHNMIAKHNIALLANGARPSGAIVFKPADDAGMRTMLSDGQREQLSSDLNNRFQGVNNAGKPMLLEGDFSWQEMGMSPRDMD
;
A
#
# COMPACT_ATOMS: atom_id res chain seq x y z
N MET A 1 -24.06 58.36 -19.59
CA MET A 1 -23.55 58.68 -20.95
C MET A 1 -22.06 58.57 -20.95
N ALA A 2 -21.48 57.58 -21.52
CA ALA A 2 -20.01 57.44 -21.57
C ALA A 2 -19.45 58.41 -22.61
N THR A 3 -18.46 59.21 -22.23
CA THR A 3 -17.85 60.24 -23.03
C THR A 3 -17.13 59.72 -24.27
N LEU A 4 -17.12 60.45 -25.36
CA LEU A 4 -16.54 60.06 -26.65
C LEU A 4 -15.07 59.55 -26.52
N ARG A 5 -14.31 60.04 -25.54
CA ARG A 5 -12.95 59.59 -25.22
C ARG A 5 -12.90 58.14 -24.73
N GLN A 6 -13.89 57.65 -24.00
CA GLN A 6 -13.93 56.29 -23.51
C GLN A 6 -14.25 55.29 -24.62
N ARG A 7 -14.99 55.71 -25.66
CA ARG A 7 -15.28 54.88 -26.83
C ARG A 7 -14.08 54.76 -27.78
N PHE A 8 -13.22 55.77 -27.85
CA PHE A 8 -12.02 55.73 -28.68
C PHE A 8 -10.88 54.93 -28.04
N ALA A 9 -10.78 54.88 -26.73
CA ALA A 9 -9.81 54.08 -26.01
C ALA A 9 -10.10 52.57 -26.13
N ALA A 10 -11.37 52.20 -26.23
CA ALA A 10 -11.79 50.76 -26.44
C ALA A 10 -11.51 50.26 -27.87
N PHE A 11 -11.35 51.16 -28.86
CA PHE A 11 -11.07 50.78 -30.24
C PHE A 11 -9.58 50.60 -30.55
N LEU A 12 -8.70 51.10 -29.68
CA LEU A 12 -7.24 51.04 -29.82
C LEU A 12 -6.58 50.02 -28.91
N SER A 13 -7.35 49.30 -28.10
CA SER A 13 -6.82 48.17 -27.33
C SER A 13 -6.78 46.95 -28.27
N PRO A 14 -5.61 46.47 -28.71
CA PRO A 14 -5.55 45.19 -29.38
C PRO A 14 -6.06 44.17 -28.36
N SER A 15 -7.14 43.45 -28.69
CA SER A 15 -7.53 42.26 -27.98
C SER A 15 -6.41 41.25 -28.16
N VAL A 16 -5.47 41.25 -27.21
CA VAL A 16 -4.52 40.18 -27.10
C VAL A 16 -5.35 38.95 -26.74
N SER A 17 -5.75 38.22 -27.75
CA SER A 17 -6.18 36.83 -27.58
C SER A 17 -4.95 36.08 -27.05
N THR A 18 -4.87 36.00 -25.74
CA THR A 18 -4.01 35.02 -25.11
C THR A 18 -4.53 33.66 -25.57
N LYS A 19 -3.89 33.11 -26.61
CA LYS A 19 -4.01 31.67 -26.91
C LYS A 19 -3.53 31.00 -25.62
N GLU A 20 -4.47 30.50 -24.83
CA GLU A 20 -4.15 29.59 -23.75
C GLU A 20 -3.32 28.47 -24.39
N ALA A 21 -2.07 28.36 -23.95
CA ALA A 21 -1.26 27.23 -24.32
C ALA A 21 -2.05 25.97 -23.88
N PRO A 22 -2.09 24.91 -24.73
CA PRO A 22 -2.79 23.70 -24.35
C PRO A 22 -2.20 23.21 -23.04
N GLN A 23 -3.01 23.25 -21.97
CA GLN A 23 -2.63 22.67 -20.71
C GLN A 23 -2.55 21.17 -20.96
N VAL A 24 -1.33 20.65 -20.98
CA VAL A 24 -1.09 19.22 -20.94
C VAL A 24 -1.49 18.79 -19.54
N HIS A 25 -2.72 18.29 -19.40
CA HIS A 25 -3.11 17.55 -18.22
C HIS A 25 -2.31 16.26 -18.20
N ILE A 26 -1.15 16.28 -17.56
CA ILE A 26 -0.47 15.07 -17.17
C ILE A 26 -1.29 14.52 -16.00
N SER A 27 -2.29 13.71 -16.31
CA SER A 27 -2.92 12.84 -15.33
C SER A 27 -1.98 11.66 -15.08
N GLY A 28 -0.83 11.96 -14.50
CA GLY A 28 -0.04 10.95 -13.83
C GLY A 28 -0.84 10.48 -12.59
N PRO A 29 -0.65 9.24 -12.14
CA PRO A 29 -1.26 8.80 -10.91
C PRO A 29 -0.87 9.80 -9.82
N THR A 30 -1.85 10.52 -9.29
CA THR A 30 -1.63 11.43 -8.18
C THR A 30 -1.11 10.58 -7.04
N TYR A 31 0.17 10.72 -6.75
CA TYR A 31 0.79 10.09 -5.60
C TYR A 31 0.17 10.75 -4.36
N SER A 32 -0.94 10.18 -3.90
CA SER A 32 -1.45 10.57 -2.60
C SER A 32 -0.47 10.00 -1.58
N GLN A 33 0.38 10.86 -1.03
CA GLN A 33 1.06 10.62 0.25
C GLN A 33 -0.02 10.51 1.35
N GLY A 34 -1.01 9.63 1.15
CA GLY A 34 -2.05 9.34 2.11
C GLY A 34 -1.44 8.47 3.20
N LYS A 35 -1.44 9.00 4.42
CA LYS A 35 -1.19 8.34 5.69
C LYS A 35 -1.27 6.80 5.58
N ARG A 36 -0.12 6.18 5.38
CA ARG A 36 0.02 4.72 5.40
C ARG A 36 0.30 4.19 6.81
N ASP A 37 -0.25 4.82 7.81
CA ASP A 37 -0.17 4.36 9.21
C ASP A 37 -1.19 3.26 9.52
N ASN A 38 -1.76 2.63 8.49
CA ASN A 38 -2.85 1.69 8.68
C ASN A 38 -2.38 0.25 8.41
N PHE A 39 -2.57 -0.63 9.40
CA PHE A 39 -2.34 -2.08 9.29
C PHE A 39 -2.86 -2.69 7.98
N LYS A 40 -4.05 -2.27 7.49
CA LYS A 40 -4.63 -2.79 6.24
C LYS A 40 -3.77 -2.48 5.01
N SER A 41 -3.15 -1.32 4.96
CA SER A 41 -2.24 -0.93 3.87
C SER A 41 -0.96 -1.78 3.93
N PHE A 42 -0.33 -1.91 5.11
CA PHE A 42 0.85 -2.74 5.26
C PHE A 42 0.59 -4.23 5.00
N ALA A 43 -0.56 -4.74 5.41
CA ALA A 43 -0.93 -6.12 5.13
C ALA A 43 -1.21 -6.38 3.65
N LYS A 44 -1.83 -5.43 2.92
CA LYS A 44 -2.15 -5.58 1.51
C LYS A 44 -0.97 -5.24 0.61
N GLU A 45 -0.48 -4.01 0.69
CA GLU A 45 0.51 -3.47 -0.25
C GLU A 45 1.94 -3.85 0.14
N GLY A 46 2.21 -3.99 1.45
CA GLY A 46 3.46 -4.49 1.97
C GLY A 46 3.52 -6.02 1.90
N TYR A 47 2.81 -6.70 2.79
CA TYR A 47 2.97 -8.14 2.98
C TYR A 47 2.46 -8.98 1.79
N LYS A 48 1.28 -8.66 1.24
CA LYS A 48 0.68 -9.47 0.17
C LYS A 48 1.28 -9.18 -1.22
N GLU A 49 1.62 -7.92 -1.51
CA GLU A 49 2.05 -7.50 -2.86
C GLU A 49 3.57 -7.37 -3.01
N ASN A 50 4.33 -7.34 -1.91
CA ASN A 50 5.78 -7.19 -1.93
C ASN A 50 6.48 -8.48 -1.44
N ALA A 51 7.18 -9.16 -2.35
CA ALA A 51 7.85 -10.42 -2.05
C ALA A 51 8.99 -10.29 -1.01
N ILE A 52 9.66 -9.13 -0.96
CA ILE A 52 10.76 -8.88 -0.01
C ILE A 52 10.18 -8.73 1.39
N VAL A 53 9.14 -7.90 1.56
CA VAL A 53 8.46 -7.73 2.85
C VAL A 53 7.88 -9.04 3.34
N PHE A 54 7.22 -9.81 2.45
CA PHE A 54 6.69 -11.13 2.76
C PHE A 54 7.79 -12.04 3.31
N ARG A 55 8.94 -12.10 2.63
CA ARG A 55 10.07 -12.92 3.05
C ARG A 55 10.62 -12.48 4.40
N CYS A 56 10.89 -11.19 4.58
CA CYS A 56 11.46 -10.65 5.82
C CYS A 56 10.55 -10.93 7.02
N VAL A 57 9.25 -10.66 6.89
CA VAL A 57 8.29 -10.90 7.98
C VAL A 57 8.22 -12.38 8.33
N ASN A 58 8.14 -13.28 7.33
CA ASN A 58 8.06 -14.70 7.59
C ASN A 58 9.37 -15.28 8.19
N GLU A 59 10.53 -14.86 7.72
CA GLU A 59 11.82 -15.32 8.29
C GLU A 59 11.95 -14.94 9.76
N ILE A 60 11.64 -13.68 10.09
CA ILE A 60 11.71 -13.21 11.49
C ILE A 60 10.66 -13.93 12.34
N ALA A 61 9.41 -13.98 11.87
CA ALA A 61 8.32 -14.58 12.64
C ALA A 61 8.51 -16.08 12.85
N ASN A 62 8.93 -16.83 11.81
CA ASN A 62 9.19 -18.26 11.91
C ASN A 62 10.43 -18.57 12.79
N GLY A 63 11.50 -17.77 12.62
CA GLY A 63 12.68 -17.90 13.44
C GLY A 63 12.39 -17.71 14.94
N ALA A 64 11.61 -16.68 15.27
CA ALA A 64 11.18 -16.42 16.65
C ALA A 64 10.20 -17.49 17.18
N ALA A 65 9.26 -17.94 16.36
CA ALA A 65 8.25 -18.95 16.74
C ALA A 65 8.84 -20.35 16.93
N SER A 66 9.98 -20.65 16.34
CA SER A 66 10.66 -21.94 16.47
C SER A 66 11.43 -22.11 17.79
N ILE A 67 11.60 -21.04 18.58
CA ILE A 67 12.33 -21.10 19.83
C ILE A 67 11.48 -21.81 20.88
N PRO A 68 11.98 -22.90 21.48
CA PRO A 68 11.25 -23.65 22.48
C PRO A 68 11.16 -22.87 23.80
N PHE A 69 10.00 -22.92 24.46
CA PHE A 69 9.82 -22.37 25.78
C PHE A 69 10.23 -23.37 26.85
N CYS A 70 10.92 -22.90 27.87
CA CYS A 70 11.28 -23.67 29.05
C CYS A 70 10.75 -23.01 30.31
N VAL A 71 10.21 -23.79 31.21
CA VAL A 71 9.73 -23.32 32.52
C VAL A 71 10.70 -23.76 33.60
N TYR A 72 11.07 -22.85 34.47
CA TYR A 72 11.97 -23.11 35.61
C TYR A 72 11.28 -22.76 36.93
N GLN A 73 11.55 -23.56 37.95
CA GLN A 73 11.21 -23.25 39.33
C GLN A 73 12.53 -23.10 40.12
N GLY A 74 12.96 -21.86 40.33
CA GLY A 74 14.33 -21.61 40.76
C GLY A 74 15.32 -22.04 39.67
N ASP A 75 16.28 -22.92 40.04
CA ASP A 75 17.28 -23.44 39.12
C ASP A 75 16.87 -24.80 38.46
N ILE A 76 15.66 -25.29 38.79
CA ILE A 76 15.19 -26.58 38.30
C ILE A 76 14.33 -26.37 37.08
N LYS A 77 14.71 -26.98 35.93
CA LYS A 77 13.88 -27.02 34.75
C LYS A 77 12.72 -27.98 34.97
N LEU A 78 11.50 -27.54 34.68
CA LEU A 78 10.31 -28.37 34.75
C LEU A 78 10.04 -29.00 33.40
N ASP A 79 9.95 -30.32 33.37
CA ASP A 79 9.63 -31.06 32.14
C ASP A 79 8.12 -31.09 31.84
N ALA A 80 7.28 -30.95 32.88
CA ALA A 80 5.83 -30.90 32.77
C ALA A 80 5.27 -29.75 33.61
N HIS A 81 4.54 -28.83 32.94
CA HIS A 81 3.83 -27.75 33.58
C HIS A 81 2.64 -27.33 32.71
N PRO A 82 1.46 -26.98 33.28
CA PRO A 82 0.29 -26.55 32.49
C PRO A 82 0.58 -25.43 31.49
N LEU A 83 1.50 -24.53 31.84
CA LEU A 83 1.93 -23.45 30.94
C LEU A 83 2.65 -23.98 29.70
N ILE A 84 3.47 -25.03 29.82
CA ILE A 84 4.15 -25.63 28.66
C ILE A 84 3.12 -26.18 27.71
N SER A 85 2.17 -26.98 28.21
CA SER A 85 1.10 -27.57 27.40
C SER A 85 0.23 -26.49 26.73
N LEU A 86 -0.06 -25.38 27.45
CA LEU A 86 -0.79 -24.24 26.88
C LEU A 86 -0.02 -23.55 25.76
N LEU A 87 1.31 -23.38 25.89
CA LEU A 87 2.12 -22.73 24.87
C LEU A 87 2.40 -23.64 23.68
N GLU A 88 2.47 -24.96 23.89
CA GLU A 88 2.61 -25.96 22.80
C GLU A 88 1.32 -26.11 21.99
N ARG A 89 0.16 -25.99 22.64
CA ARG A 89 -1.15 -26.06 22.00
C ARG A 89 -2.10 -25.00 22.57
N PRO A 90 -1.97 -23.76 22.12
CA PRO A 90 -2.70 -22.62 22.68
C PRO A 90 -4.22 -22.69 22.50
N ASN A 91 -4.70 -23.34 21.47
CA ASN A 91 -6.11 -23.56 21.18
C ASN A 91 -6.32 -24.80 20.28
N PRO A 92 -7.57 -25.29 20.13
CA PRO A 92 -7.87 -26.45 19.30
C PRO A 92 -7.53 -26.30 17.82
N LEU A 93 -7.40 -25.06 17.32
CA LEU A 93 -7.21 -24.75 15.91
C LEU A 93 -5.75 -24.57 15.50
N GLN A 94 -4.84 -24.28 16.45
CA GLN A 94 -3.46 -23.90 16.16
C GLN A 94 -2.48 -24.60 17.09
N ALA A 95 -1.35 -25.03 16.53
CA ALA A 95 -0.17 -25.40 17.29
C ALA A 95 0.57 -24.15 17.80
N GLY A 96 1.43 -24.31 18.82
CA GLY A 96 2.18 -23.20 19.41
C GLY A 96 2.99 -22.42 18.39
N VAL A 97 3.69 -23.10 17.48
CA VAL A 97 4.49 -22.44 16.43
C VAL A 97 3.62 -21.54 15.54
N GLU A 98 2.45 -22.01 15.11
CA GLU A 98 1.54 -21.22 14.27
C GLU A 98 0.95 -20.01 15.02
N TYR A 99 0.67 -20.20 16.30
CA TYR A 99 0.20 -19.12 17.17
C TYR A 99 1.25 -18.02 17.32
N PHE A 100 2.49 -18.40 17.68
CA PHE A 100 3.58 -17.45 17.84
C PHE A 100 4.01 -16.81 16.52
N GLN A 101 3.99 -17.55 15.41
CA GLN A 101 4.20 -16.97 14.09
C GLN A 101 3.17 -15.86 13.81
N SER A 102 1.90 -16.11 14.11
CA SER A 102 0.84 -15.10 13.94
C SER A 102 1.04 -13.90 14.84
N LEU A 103 1.44 -14.11 16.10
CA LEU A 103 1.73 -13.06 17.08
C LEU A 103 2.87 -12.15 16.59
N TYR A 104 4.00 -12.74 16.19
CA TYR A 104 5.15 -11.98 15.71
C TYR A 104 4.88 -11.31 14.36
N SER A 105 4.15 -11.97 13.47
CA SER A 105 3.75 -11.35 12.20
C SER A 105 2.91 -10.09 12.41
N TYR A 106 1.96 -10.10 13.35
CA TYR A 106 1.18 -8.90 13.66
C TYR A 106 2.03 -7.81 14.33
N LEU A 107 2.97 -8.16 15.19
CA LEU A 107 3.93 -7.19 15.73
C LEU A 107 4.74 -6.51 14.63
N LEU A 108 5.22 -7.26 13.65
CA LEU A 108 5.99 -6.71 12.53
C LEU A 108 5.11 -5.86 11.59
N LEU A 109 3.86 -6.30 11.32
CA LEU A 109 2.98 -5.61 10.38
C LEU A 109 2.27 -4.39 10.96
N SER A 110 1.92 -4.42 12.26
CA SER A 110 1.15 -3.33 12.88
C SER A 110 1.85 -2.64 14.04
N GLY A 111 2.95 -3.20 14.53
CA GLY A 111 3.55 -2.79 15.80
C GLY A 111 2.81 -3.32 17.03
N ASN A 112 1.66 -3.99 16.82
CA ASN A 112 0.75 -4.43 17.88
C ASN A 112 0.29 -5.86 17.63
N SER A 113 0.16 -6.64 18.70
CA SER A 113 -0.47 -7.96 18.65
C SER A 113 -1.30 -8.16 19.90
N TYR A 114 -2.45 -8.80 19.75
CA TYR A 114 -3.43 -8.97 20.84
C TYR A 114 -3.74 -10.45 21.01
N ALA A 115 -3.51 -10.94 22.21
CA ALA A 115 -3.85 -12.30 22.60
C ALA A 115 -5.04 -12.26 23.57
N LEU A 116 -6.14 -12.93 23.21
CA LEU A 116 -7.27 -13.15 24.09
C LEU A 116 -7.02 -14.42 24.89
N THR A 117 -7.16 -14.33 26.20
CA THR A 117 -7.13 -15.47 27.11
C THR A 117 -8.56 -15.94 27.38
N SER A 118 -8.79 -17.24 27.29
CA SER A 118 -10.01 -17.88 27.78
C SER A 118 -9.67 -18.64 29.05
N ASP A 119 -10.33 -18.29 30.13
CA ASP A 119 -10.02 -18.83 31.44
C ASP A 119 -11.11 -19.79 31.91
N ILE A 120 -10.67 -20.86 32.59
CA ILE A 120 -11.55 -21.75 33.32
C ILE A 120 -11.15 -21.69 34.81
N GLY A 121 -12.05 -21.18 35.64
CA GLY A 121 -11.77 -21.02 37.07
C GLY A 121 -10.62 -20.07 37.41
N GLY A 122 -10.37 -19.08 36.58
CA GLY A 122 -9.29 -18.07 36.76
C GLY A 122 -7.92 -18.55 36.27
N VAL A 123 -7.84 -19.74 35.65
CA VAL A 123 -6.62 -20.25 35.05
C VAL A 123 -6.74 -20.19 33.53
N PRO A 124 -5.79 -19.54 32.84
CA PRO A 124 -5.77 -19.52 31.36
C PRO A 124 -5.74 -20.94 30.78
N ASN A 125 -6.72 -21.25 29.96
CA ASN A 125 -6.87 -22.57 29.33
C ASN A 125 -6.68 -22.51 27.83
N GLU A 126 -7.02 -21.39 27.17
CA GLU A 126 -6.85 -21.22 25.74
C GLU A 126 -6.37 -19.80 25.43
N LEU A 127 -5.61 -19.66 24.34
CA LEU A 127 -5.09 -18.41 23.82
C LEU A 127 -5.48 -18.25 22.35
N TYR A 128 -6.03 -17.09 22.00
CA TYR A 128 -6.42 -16.74 20.63
C TYR A 128 -5.78 -15.43 20.18
N ILE A 129 -5.22 -15.37 18.97
CA ILE A 129 -4.72 -14.12 18.43
C ILE A 129 -5.86 -13.34 17.77
N LEU A 130 -6.01 -12.08 18.18
CA LEU A 130 -6.98 -11.16 17.60
C LEU A 130 -6.30 -10.28 16.55
N ARG A 131 -7.01 -10.02 15.46
CA ARG A 131 -6.51 -9.14 14.39
C ARG A 131 -6.41 -7.70 14.88
N PRO A 132 -5.26 -7.02 14.68
CA PRO A 132 -5.04 -5.66 15.17
C PRO A 132 -6.04 -4.64 14.62
N ASP A 133 -6.49 -4.80 13.36
CA ASP A 133 -7.47 -3.90 12.74
C ASP A 133 -8.89 -4.00 13.31
N ARG A 134 -9.13 -4.97 14.19
CA ARG A 134 -10.41 -5.19 14.85
C ARG A 134 -10.41 -4.76 16.31
N ILE A 135 -9.26 -4.37 16.84
CA ILE A 135 -9.14 -3.91 18.23
C ILE A 135 -9.03 -2.39 18.24
N GLU A 136 -9.86 -1.78 19.06
CA GLU A 136 -9.78 -0.37 19.44
C GLU A 136 -9.50 -0.27 20.91
N ILE A 137 -8.49 0.51 21.27
CA ILE A 137 -8.13 0.78 22.66
C ILE A 137 -8.94 1.98 23.16
N GLU A 138 -9.65 1.81 24.25
CA GLU A 138 -10.30 2.92 24.94
C GLU A 138 -9.31 3.55 25.92
N PRO A 139 -8.88 4.81 25.67
CA PRO A 139 -7.92 5.47 26.54
C PRO A 139 -8.50 5.77 27.92
N SER A 140 -7.64 5.93 28.91
CA SER A 140 -7.96 6.41 30.22
C SER A 140 -7.14 7.65 30.58
N GLU A 141 -7.30 8.19 31.76
CA GLU A 141 -6.47 9.28 32.29
C GLU A 141 -5.06 8.78 32.70
N THR A 142 -4.85 7.48 32.70
CA THR A 142 -3.58 6.83 33.07
C THR A 142 -2.98 6.14 31.83
N ALA A 143 -1.75 5.63 31.95
CA ALA A 143 -1.12 4.83 30.91
C ALA A 143 -1.78 3.45 30.70
N ILE A 144 -2.68 3.03 31.63
CA ILE A 144 -3.42 1.78 31.53
C ILE A 144 -4.69 2.05 30.73
N PRO A 145 -4.96 1.33 29.62
CA PRO A 145 -6.19 1.52 28.87
C PRO A 145 -7.42 1.12 29.71
N LYS A 146 -8.56 1.78 29.48
CA LYS A 146 -9.81 1.47 30.15
C LYS A 146 -10.40 0.14 29.69
N ALA A 147 -10.35 -0.11 28.38
CA ALA A 147 -10.88 -1.33 27.79
C ALA A 147 -10.30 -1.55 26.38
N TYR A 148 -10.40 -2.80 25.91
CA TYR A 148 -10.17 -3.20 24.53
C TYR A 148 -11.51 -3.53 23.87
N LYS A 149 -11.88 -2.82 22.79
CA LYS A 149 -13.12 -3.02 22.04
C LYS A 149 -12.85 -3.85 20.79
N TYR A 150 -13.47 -5.01 20.70
CA TYR A 150 -13.40 -5.84 19.50
C TYR A 150 -14.50 -5.44 18.53
N LYS A 151 -14.13 -5.08 17.31
CA LYS A 151 -15.01 -4.58 16.27
C LYS A 151 -15.06 -5.51 15.05
N ILE A 152 -16.26 -5.71 14.51
CA ILE A 152 -16.49 -6.34 13.22
C ILE A 152 -17.34 -5.38 12.39
N ASN A 153 -16.92 -5.05 11.17
CA ASN A 153 -17.61 -4.09 10.30
C ASN A 153 -17.92 -2.75 10.99
N ASN A 154 -16.95 -2.22 11.76
CA ASN A 154 -17.08 -0.99 12.54
C ASN A 154 -18.08 -1.04 13.70
N GLN A 155 -18.69 -2.19 13.97
CA GLN A 155 -19.59 -2.38 15.12
C GLN A 155 -18.83 -3.06 16.26
N VAL A 156 -18.97 -2.53 17.48
CA VAL A 156 -18.39 -3.14 18.67
C VAL A 156 -19.19 -4.41 19.00
N VAL A 157 -18.52 -5.55 18.91
CA VAL A 157 -19.12 -6.86 19.20
C VAL A 157 -18.89 -7.22 20.66
N ARG A 158 -17.71 -6.92 21.19
CA ARG A 158 -17.34 -7.21 22.58
C ARG A 158 -16.37 -6.17 23.10
N THR A 159 -16.53 -5.84 24.39
CA THR A 159 -15.63 -4.96 25.14
C THR A 159 -14.99 -5.77 26.26
N TYR A 160 -13.68 -5.71 26.36
CA TYR A 160 -12.87 -6.35 27.37
C TYR A 160 -12.34 -5.27 28.30
N PRO A 161 -12.89 -5.12 29.49
CA PRO A 161 -12.44 -4.11 30.46
C PRO A 161 -11.03 -4.48 30.95
N ALA A 162 -10.24 -3.47 31.29
CA ALA A 162 -8.97 -3.64 31.98
C ALA A 162 -9.11 -3.12 33.40
N ASP A 163 -8.45 -3.78 34.34
CA ASP A 163 -8.37 -3.33 35.71
C ASP A 163 -7.56 -2.03 35.78
N PRO A 164 -8.11 -0.94 36.33
CA PRO A 164 -7.45 0.37 36.32
C PRO A 164 -6.19 0.42 37.20
N VAL A 165 -6.01 -0.53 38.10
CA VAL A 165 -4.85 -0.57 39.02
C VAL A 165 -3.77 -1.50 38.52
N SER A 166 -4.13 -2.73 38.17
CA SER A 166 -3.17 -3.75 37.74
C SER A 166 -2.95 -3.80 36.22
N GLY A 167 -3.87 -3.23 35.42
CA GLY A 167 -3.89 -3.37 33.99
C GLY A 167 -4.31 -4.76 33.49
N ALA A 168 -4.76 -5.64 34.39
CA ALA A 168 -5.17 -6.98 34.03
C ALA A 168 -6.41 -6.94 33.12
N ALA A 169 -6.38 -7.65 32.01
CA ALA A 169 -7.49 -7.79 31.08
C ALA A 169 -7.46 -9.19 30.46
N GLU A 170 -8.61 -9.65 29.95
CA GLU A 170 -8.67 -10.87 29.15
C GLU A 170 -7.81 -10.75 27.88
N VAL A 171 -7.69 -9.55 27.34
CA VAL A 171 -6.83 -9.26 26.16
C VAL A 171 -5.46 -8.81 26.64
N LYS A 172 -4.43 -9.57 26.26
CA LYS A 172 -3.02 -9.21 26.47
C LYS A 172 -2.53 -8.48 25.24
N HIS A 173 -2.06 -7.26 25.44
CA HIS A 173 -1.53 -6.41 24.37
C HIS A 173 -0.01 -6.46 24.37
N PHE A 174 0.55 -6.96 23.27
CA PHE A 174 1.97 -6.90 22.95
C PHE A 174 2.19 -5.75 21.98
N LYS A 175 3.13 -4.86 22.27
CA LYS A 175 3.41 -3.72 21.39
C LYS A 175 4.90 -3.48 21.25
N LEU A 176 5.31 -3.07 20.07
CA LEU A 176 6.64 -2.53 19.85
C LEU A 176 6.70 -1.10 20.37
N TRP A 177 7.89 -0.64 20.70
CA TRP A 177 8.08 0.71 21.21
C TRP A 177 7.65 1.76 20.17
N ASN A 178 6.92 2.76 20.63
CA ASN A 178 6.49 3.91 19.83
C ASN A 178 6.77 5.20 20.62
N PRO A 179 7.61 6.11 20.08
CA PRO A 179 7.94 7.37 20.76
C PRO A 179 6.80 8.39 20.76
N LEU A 180 5.74 8.18 19.97
CA LEU A 180 4.68 9.16 19.73
C LEU A 180 3.32 8.74 20.28
N ASP A 181 3.19 7.50 20.76
CA ASP A 181 1.90 6.97 21.26
C ASP A 181 2.14 5.99 22.41
N ASP A 182 1.51 6.26 23.55
CA ASP A 182 1.64 5.43 24.74
C ASP A 182 0.83 4.12 24.65
N TYR A 183 -0.22 4.09 23.85
CA TYR A 183 -1.10 2.92 23.72
C TYR A 183 -0.76 2.05 22.51
N MET A 184 -0.40 2.65 21.39
CA MET A 184 -0.17 1.94 20.14
C MET A 184 1.33 1.76 19.85
N GLY A 185 1.71 0.55 19.48
CA GLY A 185 3.06 0.25 19.03
C GLY A 185 3.31 0.73 17.59
N LEU A 186 4.57 0.96 17.25
CA LEU A 186 5.00 1.38 15.91
C LEU A 186 5.51 0.17 15.11
N SER A 187 4.95 -0.04 13.93
CA SER A 187 5.45 -1.05 12.99
C SER A 187 6.81 -0.66 12.40
N PRO A 188 7.78 -1.56 12.33
CA PRO A 188 9.03 -1.31 11.61
C PRO A 188 8.81 -1.02 10.12
N LEU A 189 7.72 -1.50 9.53
CA LEU A 189 7.35 -1.19 8.15
C LEU A 189 6.97 0.29 7.95
N THR A 190 6.61 1.02 9.00
CA THR A 190 6.35 2.45 8.90
C THR A 190 7.58 3.22 8.44
N ALA A 191 8.75 2.86 8.95
CA ALA A 191 10.01 3.47 8.53
C ALA A 191 10.39 3.09 7.08
N ALA A 192 10.08 1.86 6.67
CA ALA A 192 10.38 1.34 5.33
C ALA A 192 9.26 1.59 4.30
N ALA A 193 8.18 2.30 4.67
CA ALA A 193 6.99 2.43 3.82
C ALA A 193 7.31 3.05 2.46
N MET A 194 8.15 4.07 2.41
CA MET A 194 8.52 4.73 1.16
C MET A 194 9.32 3.81 0.23
N ASP A 195 10.26 3.03 0.77
CA ASP A 195 11.08 2.10 0.00
C ASP A 195 10.24 0.96 -0.56
N VAL A 196 9.30 0.43 0.24
CA VAL A 196 8.33 -0.58 -0.19
C VAL A 196 7.47 -0.07 -1.34
N ASP A 197 7.03 1.18 -1.24
CA ASP A 197 6.22 1.83 -2.28
C ASP A 197 7.00 2.02 -3.57
N GLN A 198 8.21 2.54 -3.47
CA GLN A 198 9.09 2.72 -4.60
C GLN A 198 9.34 1.37 -5.30
N HIS A 199 9.64 0.32 -4.54
CA HIS A 199 9.83 -1.02 -5.09
C HIS A 199 8.58 -1.53 -5.81
N ASN A 200 7.40 -1.37 -5.20
CA ASN A 200 6.13 -1.78 -5.81
C ASN A 200 5.81 -0.98 -7.07
N MET A 201 6.10 0.32 -7.09
CA MET A 201 5.92 1.18 -8.27
C MET A 201 6.86 0.80 -9.41
N ILE A 202 8.14 0.54 -9.12
CA ILE A 202 9.11 0.08 -10.10
C ILE A 202 8.67 -1.26 -10.69
N ALA A 203 8.25 -2.20 -9.86
CA ALA A 203 7.75 -3.49 -10.32
C ALA A 203 6.53 -3.34 -11.25
N LYS A 204 5.56 -2.51 -10.88
CA LYS A 204 4.38 -2.20 -11.72
C LYS A 204 4.77 -1.51 -13.02
N HIS A 205 5.70 -0.56 -12.97
CA HIS A 205 6.23 0.11 -14.16
C HIS A 205 6.91 -0.86 -15.11
N ASN A 206 7.79 -1.72 -14.59
CA ASN A 206 8.48 -2.73 -15.38
C ASN A 206 7.50 -3.74 -16.02
N ILE A 207 6.49 -4.17 -15.29
CA ILE A 207 5.43 -5.03 -15.83
C ILE A 207 4.68 -4.32 -16.97
N ALA A 208 4.29 -3.05 -16.77
CA ALA A 208 3.62 -2.27 -17.80
C ALA A 208 4.53 -2.05 -19.04
N LEU A 209 5.82 -1.77 -18.82
CA LEU A 209 6.79 -1.62 -19.89
C LEU A 209 6.94 -2.92 -20.72
N LEU A 210 7.06 -4.06 -20.03
CA LEU A 210 7.11 -5.39 -20.68
C LEU A 210 5.80 -5.71 -21.40
N ALA A 211 4.65 -5.42 -20.80
CA ALA A 211 3.35 -5.63 -21.43
C ALA A 211 3.17 -4.78 -22.70
N ASN A 212 3.75 -3.60 -22.75
CA ASN A 212 3.74 -2.72 -23.91
C ASN A 212 4.90 -2.99 -24.90
N GLY A 213 5.60 -4.12 -24.75
CA GLY A 213 6.68 -4.53 -25.65
C GLY A 213 8.01 -3.81 -25.42
N ALA A 214 8.22 -3.29 -24.19
CA ALA A 214 9.43 -2.59 -23.76
C ALA A 214 9.86 -1.44 -24.71
N ARG A 215 8.90 -0.83 -25.39
CA ARG A 215 9.15 0.33 -26.26
C ARG A 215 9.04 1.62 -25.46
N PRO A 216 9.96 2.55 -25.65
CA PRO A 216 9.83 3.87 -25.06
C PRO A 216 8.56 4.56 -25.57
N SER A 217 7.95 5.37 -24.71
CA SER A 217 6.81 6.20 -25.08
C SER A 217 7.25 7.16 -26.19
N GLY A 218 6.47 7.23 -27.24
CA GLY A 218 6.74 8.12 -28.36
C GLY A 218 5.45 8.69 -28.93
N ALA A 219 5.56 9.67 -29.76
CA ALA A 219 4.44 10.25 -30.49
C ALA A 219 4.50 9.83 -31.96
N ILE A 220 3.37 9.41 -32.50
CA ILE A 220 3.19 9.29 -33.96
C ILE A 220 2.75 10.65 -34.46
N VAL A 221 3.59 11.28 -35.23
CA VAL A 221 3.34 12.59 -35.82
C VAL A 221 2.88 12.38 -37.25
N PHE A 222 1.66 12.81 -37.55
CA PHE A 222 1.14 12.87 -38.93
C PHE A 222 1.51 14.22 -39.52
N LYS A 223 2.25 14.21 -40.61
CA LYS A 223 2.61 15.39 -41.41
C LYS A 223 1.95 15.26 -42.78
N PRO A 224 0.82 15.93 -43.03
CA PRO A 224 0.23 15.91 -44.35
C PRO A 224 1.18 16.62 -45.32
N ALA A 225 1.51 15.95 -46.41
CA ALA A 225 2.22 16.54 -47.54
C ALA A 225 1.19 17.25 -48.44
N ASP A 226 0.90 18.51 -48.10
CA ASP A 226 0.12 19.37 -49.00
C ASP A 226 0.96 20.54 -49.47
N ASP A 227 1.16 20.62 -50.81
CA ASP A 227 1.78 21.76 -51.49
C ASP A 227 1.02 23.09 -51.31
N ALA A 228 -0.17 23.03 -50.71
CA ALA A 228 -1.08 24.19 -50.54
C ALA A 228 -1.05 24.82 -49.14
N GLY A 229 -0.22 24.37 -48.22
CA GLY A 229 -0.09 24.96 -46.88
C GLY A 229 -1.31 24.76 -45.94
N MET A 230 -2.30 23.99 -46.34
CA MET A 230 -3.47 23.64 -45.51
C MET A 230 -3.11 22.45 -44.63
N ARG A 231 -3.19 22.63 -43.32
CA ARG A 231 -3.01 21.54 -42.33
C ARG A 231 -4.21 20.62 -42.39
N THR A 232 -4.10 19.49 -43.04
CA THR A 232 -5.11 18.45 -43.01
C THR A 232 -4.99 17.68 -41.70
N MET A 233 -6.02 17.70 -40.90
CA MET A 233 -6.08 16.92 -39.65
C MET A 233 -6.72 15.56 -39.93
N LEU A 234 -6.28 14.53 -39.22
CA LEU A 234 -6.98 13.24 -39.22
C LEU A 234 -8.43 13.43 -38.74
N SER A 235 -9.37 12.83 -39.46
CA SER A 235 -10.75 12.76 -39.00
C SER A 235 -10.84 11.95 -37.70
N ASP A 236 -11.88 12.17 -36.89
CA ASP A 236 -12.07 11.46 -35.62
C ASP A 236 -12.10 9.94 -35.82
N GLY A 237 -12.76 9.46 -36.88
CA GLY A 237 -12.77 8.04 -37.25
C GLY A 237 -11.40 7.47 -37.61
N GLN A 238 -10.57 8.22 -38.33
CA GLN A 238 -9.20 7.80 -38.67
C GLN A 238 -8.32 7.77 -37.41
N ARG A 239 -8.50 8.71 -36.49
CA ARG A 239 -7.79 8.76 -35.20
C ARG A 239 -8.15 7.56 -34.31
N GLU A 240 -9.45 7.24 -34.24
CA GLU A 240 -9.96 6.12 -33.48
C GLU A 240 -9.48 4.78 -34.04
N GLN A 241 -9.48 4.64 -35.36
CA GLN A 241 -9.01 3.45 -36.08
C GLN A 241 -7.49 3.26 -35.88
N LEU A 242 -6.69 4.32 -35.98
CA LEU A 242 -5.25 4.28 -35.74
C LEU A 242 -4.95 3.92 -34.27
N SER A 243 -5.67 4.48 -33.32
CA SER A 243 -5.56 4.16 -31.91
C SER A 243 -5.90 2.69 -31.61
N SER A 244 -6.97 2.18 -32.21
CA SER A 244 -7.37 0.77 -32.11
C SER A 244 -6.35 -0.18 -32.70
N ASP A 245 -5.83 0.12 -33.86
CA ASP A 245 -4.80 -0.70 -34.52
C ASP A 245 -3.49 -0.71 -33.74
N LEU A 246 -3.09 0.43 -33.15
CA LEU A 246 -1.94 0.51 -32.26
C LEU A 246 -2.11 -0.38 -31.02
N ASN A 247 -3.25 -0.27 -30.35
CA ASN A 247 -3.53 -1.05 -29.15
C ASN A 247 -3.62 -2.55 -29.43
N ASN A 248 -4.29 -2.95 -30.52
CA ASN A 248 -4.57 -4.36 -30.80
C ASN A 248 -3.41 -5.10 -31.48
N ARG A 249 -2.62 -4.40 -32.30
CA ARG A 249 -1.61 -5.05 -33.14
C ARG A 249 -0.18 -4.86 -32.64
N PHE A 250 0.10 -3.80 -31.85
CA PHE A 250 1.46 -3.41 -31.51
C PHE A 250 1.73 -3.30 -29.99
N GLN A 251 0.70 -3.35 -29.16
CA GLN A 251 0.85 -3.40 -27.70
C GLN A 251 0.69 -4.83 -27.18
N GLY A 252 1.34 -5.10 -26.03
CA GLY A 252 1.27 -6.38 -25.33
C GLY A 252 2.44 -7.32 -25.60
N VAL A 253 2.66 -8.25 -24.69
CA VAL A 253 3.79 -9.21 -24.67
C VAL A 253 3.85 -10.05 -25.96
N ASN A 254 2.70 -10.42 -26.51
CA ASN A 254 2.60 -11.25 -27.72
C ASN A 254 2.94 -10.50 -29.02
N ASN A 255 3.00 -9.18 -28.96
CA ASN A 255 3.31 -8.31 -30.10
C ASN A 255 4.68 -7.65 -29.99
N ALA A 256 5.42 -7.95 -28.94
CA ALA A 256 6.77 -7.41 -28.73
C ALA A 256 7.70 -7.79 -29.89
N GLY A 257 8.39 -6.79 -30.46
CA GLY A 257 9.34 -7.01 -31.55
C GLY A 257 8.75 -7.08 -32.98
N LYS A 258 7.41 -7.04 -33.13
CA LYS A 258 6.81 -7.00 -34.46
C LYS A 258 7.06 -5.65 -35.13
N PRO A 259 7.50 -5.62 -36.41
CA PRO A 259 7.66 -4.37 -37.14
C PRO A 259 6.31 -3.70 -37.37
N MET A 260 6.26 -2.37 -37.22
CA MET A 260 5.08 -1.57 -37.52
C MET A 260 5.12 -1.14 -38.97
N LEU A 261 4.07 -1.45 -39.72
CA LEU A 261 3.87 -0.92 -41.07
C LEU A 261 2.94 0.29 -40.98
N LEU A 262 3.43 1.47 -41.32
CA LEU A 262 2.65 2.70 -41.40
C LEU A 262 2.60 3.11 -42.85
N GLU A 263 1.40 3.29 -43.39
CA GLU A 263 1.19 3.83 -44.75
C GLU A 263 0.79 5.31 -44.61
N GLY A 264 1.55 6.21 -45.23
CA GLY A 264 1.34 7.66 -45.18
C GLY A 264 2.51 8.42 -44.55
N ASP A 265 2.39 9.75 -44.46
CA ASP A 265 3.41 10.65 -43.93
C ASP A 265 3.43 10.66 -42.42
N PHE A 266 3.75 9.52 -41.81
CA PHE A 266 3.90 9.39 -40.37
C PHE A 266 5.38 9.39 -39.98
N SER A 267 5.71 10.09 -38.90
CA SER A 267 7.01 9.99 -38.27
C SER A 267 6.86 9.59 -36.82
N TRP A 268 7.73 8.70 -36.36
CA TRP A 268 7.83 8.36 -34.92
C TRP A 268 8.80 9.32 -34.25
N GLN A 269 8.37 9.94 -33.18
CA GLN A 269 9.18 10.80 -32.34
C GLN A 269 9.23 10.21 -30.93
N GLU A 270 10.40 9.81 -30.49
CA GLU A 270 10.60 9.34 -29.13
C GLU A 270 10.41 10.50 -28.15
N MET A 271 9.59 10.28 -27.12
CA MET A 271 9.30 11.25 -26.07
C MET A 271 9.48 10.57 -24.70
N GLY A 272 10.65 10.05 -24.42
CA GLY A 272 10.94 9.38 -23.17
C GLY A 272 12.38 9.61 -22.72
N MET A 273 12.58 9.69 -21.42
CA MET A 273 13.92 9.55 -20.85
C MET A 273 14.41 8.12 -21.04
N SER A 274 15.63 7.95 -21.49
CA SER A 274 16.23 6.62 -21.57
C SER A 274 16.40 6.09 -20.12
N PRO A 275 16.35 4.76 -19.91
CA PRO A 275 16.64 4.19 -18.59
C PRO A 275 18.03 4.57 -18.04
N ARG A 276 18.94 5.03 -18.88
CA ARG A 276 20.27 5.53 -18.50
C ARG A 276 20.27 6.95 -17.93
N ASP A 277 19.17 7.69 -18.13
CA ASP A 277 19.06 9.07 -17.65
C ASP A 277 18.39 9.11 -16.26
N MET A 278 18.10 7.94 -15.68
CA MET A 278 17.48 7.79 -14.36
C MET A 278 18.44 7.28 -13.27
N ASP A 279 19.73 7.09 -13.58
CA ASP A 279 20.77 6.70 -12.61
C ASP A 279 21.37 7.91 -11.88
#